data_0efdb6f7742e558b9999c5dfb340247e
#
_entry.id   0efdb6f7742e558b9999c5dfb340247e
#
_cell.length_a   1.000
_cell.length_b   1.000
_cell.length_c   1.000
_cell.angle_alpha   90.00
_cell.angle_beta   90.00
_cell.angle_gamma   90.00
#
_symmetry.space_group_name_H-M   'P 1'
#
loop_
_entity.id
_entity.type
_entity.pdbx_description
1 polymer ?
#
loop_
_entity_poly.entity_id
_entity_poly.type
_entity_poly.pdbx_seq_one_letter_code
_entity_poly.pdbx_strand_id
1 'polypeptide(L)'
;RGVKTKAAKLARLNILTPDGRVRMGGLLSLGSYPQQFFPKLVIDVAAHPGLEKSEPDGPRFLDRVICEGSLGEMIEEAVQAIAKNLRTYSFVEGAGRRDELEIPRDVLREAVANAVVHREYGPYFTGQSVSVDVFLDRVEITNPGGLWGGKTLETLGDGQSRCRNDTLMKLVSRIEYPSEGAAAEGQGSGIRLMIREMRSRALDEPRFEAGLDYFRVVLQRGGAEIAANRTWLESLSKQPASKVDEAILLEAQRREAVSVRELHGFLGHDSDDIRA
;
A
#
# COMPACT_ATOMS: atom_id res chain seq x y z
N ARG A 1 -22.64 21.86 -12.87
CA ARG A 1 -23.59 22.66 -13.68
C ARG A 1 -23.28 22.46 -15.18
N GLY A 2 -24.20 21.86 -15.98
CA GLY A 2 -24.36 22.11 -17.39
C GLY A 2 -23.47 21.45 -18.45
N VAL A 3 -22.59 20.47 -18.11
CA VAL A 3 -21.82 19.77 -19.16
C VAL A 3 -22.68 18.70 -19.80
N LYS A 4 -23.17 18.96 -21.04
CA LYS A 4 -24.17 18.12 -21.71
C LYS A 4 -23.58 16.95 -22.51
N THR A 5 -22.34 17.04 -23.01
CA THR A 5 -21.75 15.99 -23.87
C THR A 5 -20.72 15.13 -23.11
N LYS A 6 -20.55 13.87 -23.55
CA LYS A 6 -19.55 12.95 -23.02
C LYS A 6 -18.13 13.52 -23.17
N ALA A 7 -17.81 14.07 -24.34
CA ALA A 7 -16.49 14.68 -24.61
C ALA A 7 -16.20 15.85 -23.66
N ALA A 8 -17.18 16.73 -23.43
CA ALA A 8 -17.02 17.86 -22.53
C ALA A 8 -16.88 17.41 -21.05
N LYS A 9 -17.52 16.30 -20.65
CA LYS A 9 -17.31 15.69 -19.32
C LYS A 9 -15.89 15.15 -19.17
N LEU A 10 -15.39 14.44 -20.18
CA LEU A 10 -14.03 13.89 -20.19
C LEU A 10 -12.97 15.01 -20.21
N ALA A 11 -13.17 16.07 -20.98
CA ALA A 11 -12.29 17.23 -20.99
C ALA A 11 -12.27 17.93 -19.60
N ARG A 12 -13.44 18.07 -18.93
CA ARG A 12 -13.53 18.63 -17.58
C ARG A 12 -12.82 17.78 -16.52
N LEU A 13 -12.74 16.46 -16.71
CA LEU A 13 -11.99 15.54 -15.86
C LEU A 13 -10.51 15.51 -16.20
N ASN A 14 -10.04 16.34 -17.14
CA ASN A 14 -8.67 16.37 -17.64
C ASN A 14 -8.22 15.04 -18.29
N ILE A 15 -9.18 14.26 -18.81
CA ILE A 15 -8.95 13.00 -19.54
C ILE A 15 -8.62 13.30 -21.00
N LEU A 16 -9.29 14.33 -21.58
CA LEU A 16 -9.04 14.81 -22.93
C LEU A 16 -8.38 16.19 -22.92
N THR A 17 -7.55 16.45 -23.92
CA THR A 17 -7.09 17.80 -24.25
C THR A 17 -8.23 18.58 -24.92
N PRO A 18 -8.14 19.93 -25.05
CA PRO A 18 -9.14 20.73 -25.77
C PRO A 18 -9.34 20.31 -27.23
N ASP A 19 -8.30 19.82 -27.89
CA ASP A 19 -8.31 19.28 -29.26
C ASP A 19 -8.73 17.79 -29.33
N GLY A 20 -9.21 17.20 -28.23
CA GLY A 20 -9.80 15.86 -28.18
C GLY A 20 -8.82 14.69 -28.05
N ARG A 21 -7.53 14.94 -27.91
CA ARG A 21 -6.54 13.86 -27.65
C ARG A 21 -6.62 13.34 -26.23
N VAL A 22 -6.41 12.03 -26.06
CA VAL A 22 -6.40 11.39 -24.73
C VAL A 22 -5.10 11.74 -24.00
N ARG A 23 -5.23 12.19 -22.76
CA ARG A 23 -4.09 12.42 -21.86
C ARG A 23 -3.64 11.11 -21.22
N MET A 24 -2.36 11.02 -20.84
CA MET A 24 -1.77 9.85 -20.17
C MET A 24 -2.61 9.39 -18.97
N GLY A 25 -2.98 10.28 -18.06
CA GLY A 25 -3.80 9.92 -16.89
C GLY A 25 -5.17 9.36 -17.29
N GLY A 26 -5.79 9.87 -18.35
CA GLY A 26 -7.03 9.31 -18.90
C GLY A 26 -6.86 7.94 -19.53
N LEU A 27 -5.78 7.73 -20.29
CA LEU A 27 -5.43 6.45 -20.87
C LEU A 27 -5.20 5.40 -19.78
N LEU A 28 -4.38 5.70 -18.79
CA LEU A 28 -4.03 4.77 -17.72
C LEU A 28 -5.21 4.42 -16.81
N SER A 29 -6.13 5.38 -16.55
CA SER A 29 -7.27 5.15 -15.67
C SER A 29 -8.49 4.52 -16.32
N LEU A 30 -8.70 4.76 -17.62
CA LEU A 30 -9.93 4.38 -18.33
C LEU A 30 -9.69 3.58 -19.62
N GLY A 31 -8.44 3.47 -20.05
CA GLY A 31 -8.08 2.63 -21.19
C GLY A 31 -8.17 1.15 -20.84
N SER A 32 -8.69 0.34 -21.74
CA SER A 32 -8.77 -1.11 -21.55
C SER A 32 -7.40 -1.79 -21.57
N TYR A 33 -6.47 -1.30 -22.36
CA TYR A 33 -5.12 -1.86 -22.47
C TYR A 33 -4.08 -0.76 -22.79
N PRO A 34 -3.70 0.08 -21.81
CA PRO A 34 -2.70 1.13 -21.99
C PRO A 34 -1.33 0.61 -22.42
N GLN A 35 -1.00 -0.64 -22.07
CA GLN A 35 0.27 -1.31 -22.34
C GLN A 35 0.51 -1.54 -23.84
N GLN A 36 -0.54 -1.47 -24.67
CA GLN A 36 -0.40 -1.44 -26.12
C GLN A 36 0.51 -0.28 -26.59
N PHE A 37 0.45 0.85 -25.90
CA PHE A 37 1.22 2.06 -26.23
C PHE A 37 2.46 2.21 -25.36
N PHE A 38 2.42 1.70 -24.16
CA PHE A 38 3.45 1.80 -23.14
C PHE A 38 3.70 0.44 -22.46
N PRO A 39 4.40 -0.49 -23.13
CA PRO A 39 4.54 -1.89 -22.66
C PRO A 39 5.17 -2.06 -21.27
N LYS A 40 5.88 -1.05 -20.77
CA LYS A 40 6.51 -1.08 -19.44
C LYS A 40 5.74 -0.33 -18.36
N LEU A 41 4.56 0.21 -18.68
CA LEU A 41 3.67 0.79 -17.68
C LEU A 41 2.80 -0.30 -17.02
N VAL A 42 3.47 -1.24 -16.36
CA VAL A 42 2.92 -2.39 -15.66
C VAL A 42 3.38 -2.39 -14.20
N ILE A 43 2.77 -3.24 -13.39
CA ILE A 43 3.31 -3.64 -12.09
C ILE A 43 3.84 -5.06 -12.23
N ASP A 44 5.14 -5.26 -12.00
CA ASP A 44 5.81 -6.56 -12.06
C ASP A 44 5.97 -7.09 -10.64
N VAL A 45 5.17 -8.09 -10.28
CA VAL A 45 5.18 -8.73 -8.97
C VAL A 45 5.96 -10.02 -9.06
N ALA A 46 7.04 -10.16 -8.27
CA ALA A 46 7.86 -11.35 -8.21
C ALA A 46 8.02 -11.86 -6.77
N ALA A 47 7.74 -13.13 -6.53
CA ALA A 47 8.02 -13.79 -5.27
C ALA A 47 9.35 -14.54 -5.36
N HIS A 48 10.23 -14.29 -4.40
CA HIS A 48 11.58 -14.86 -4.36
C HIS A 48 11.67 -16.01 -3.33
N PRO A 49 12.51 -17.05 -3.59
CA PRO A 49 12.68 -18.18 -2.69
C PRO A 49 13.44 -17.84 -1.39
N GLY A 50 14.20 -16.75 -1.38
CA GLY A 50 15.09 -16.36 -0.30
C GLY A 50 14.96 -14.91 0.12
N LEU A 51 16.05 -14.37 0.64
CA LEU A 51 16.15 -12.98 1.11
C LEU A 51 16.68 -12.03 0.04
N GLU A 52 17.15 -12.56 -1.09
CA GLU A 52 17.75 -11.82 -2.20
C GLU A 52 17.07 -12.15 -3.53
N LYS A 53 17.23 -11.29 -4.53
CA LYS A 53 16.61 -11.46 -5.87
C LYS A 53 17.13 -12.66 -6.65
N SER A 54 18.31 -13.14 -6.34
CA SER A 54 18.90 -14.31 -6.98
C SER A 54 19.79 -15.07 -5.99
N GLU A 55 19.51 -16.35 -5.82
CA GLU A 55 20.40 -17.28 -5.13
C GLU A 55 21.16 -18.10 -6.18
N PRO A 56 22.44 -18.43 -5.96
CA PRO A 56 23.32 -19.04 -6.99
C PRO A 56 22.77 -20.33 -7.61
N ASP A 57 22.06 -21.17 -6.82
CA ASP A 57 21.67 -22.52 -7.23
C ASP A 57 20.16 -22.80 -7.08
N GLY A 58 19.32 -21.75 -6.95
CA GLY A 58 17.88 -21.88 -6.73
C GLY A 58 17.00 -21.38 -7.89
N PRO A 59 15.68 -21.62 -7.82
CA PRO A 59 14.75 -21.01 -8.75
C PRO A 59 14.78 -19.48 -8.58
N ARG A 60 14.76 -18.76 -9.70
CA ARG A 60 14.79 -17.31 -9.70
C ARG A 60 13.53 -16.70 -9.06
N PHE A 61 12.38 -17.32 -9.30
CA PHE A 61 11.08 -16.90 -8.77
C PHE A 61 10.30 -18.13 -8.31
N LEU A 62 9.53 -17.99 -7.23
CA LEU A 62 8.48 -18.93 -6.84
C LEU A 62 7.18 -18.62 -7.58
N ASP A 63 6.91 -17.34 -7.81
CA ASP A 63 5.75 -16.84 -8.55
C ASP A 63 6.13 -15.53 -9.23
N ARG A 64 5.50 -15.23 -10.36
CA ARG A 64 5.66 -13.94 -11.04
C ARG A 64 4.41 -13.59 -11.81
N VAL A 65 3.89 -12.38 -11.56
CA VAL A 65 2.72 -11.84 -12.24
C VAL A 65 3.07 -10.47 -12.81
N ILE A 66 2.77 -10.25 -14.09
CA ILE A 66 2.85 -8.94 -14.72
C ILE A 66 1.43 -8.41 -14.79
N CYS A 67 1.12 -7.43 -13.95
CA CYS A 67 -0.20 -6.84 -13.86
C CYS A 67 -0.37 -5.78 -14.96
N GLU A 68 -1.33 -5.97 -15.84
CA GLU A 68 -1.64 -5.14 -17.00
C GLU A 68 -3.09 -4.63 -16.93
N GLY A 69 -3.50 -3.81 -17.89
CA GLY A 69 -4.82 -3.21 -17.94
C GLY A 69 -4.85 -1.78 -17.42
N SER A 70 -6.01 -1.31 -16.99
CA SER A 70 -6.18 -0.01 -16.35
C SER A 70 -5.50 0.03 -14.97
N LEU A 71 -5.24 1.24 -14.44
CA LEU A 71 -4.61 1.38 -13.13
C LEU A 71 -5.36 0.65 -12.02
N GLY A 72 -6.70 0.66 -12.05
CA GLY A 72 -7.50 -0.04 -11.05
C GLY A 72 -7.30 -1.55 -11.11
N GLU A 73 -7.33 -2.11 -12.32
CA GLU A 73 -7.09 -3.53 -12.55
C GLU A 73 -5.69 -3.95 -12.12
N MET A 74 -4.66 -3.17 -12.52
CA MET A 74 -3.27 -3.45 -12.13
C MET A 74 -3.05 -3.42 -10.62
N ILE A 75 -3.63 -2.44 -9.90
CA ILE A 75 -3.49 -2.33 -8.45
C ILE A 75 -4.16 -3.54 -7.77
N GLU A 76 -5.38 -3.89 -8.17
CA GLU A 76 -6.10 -5.02 -7.56
C GLU A 76 -5.38 -6.35 -7.84
N GLU A 77 -4.95 -6.59 -9.08
CA GLU A 77 -4.20 -7.79 -9.45
C GLU A 77 -2.87 -7.88 -8.70
N ALA A 78 -2.14 -6.77 -8.54
CA ALA A 78 -0.90 -6.74 -7.78
C ALA A 78 -1.13 -7.06 -6.29
N VAL A 79 -2.17 -6.49 -5.68
CA VAL A 79 -2.52 -6.79 -4.28
C VAL A 79 -2.88 -8.26 -4.11
N GLN A 80 -3.61 -8.85 -5.06
CA GLN A 80 -3.95 -10.28 -5.03
C GLN A 80 -2.70 -11.15 -5.21
N ALA A 81 -1.80 -10.81 -6.14
CA ALA A 81 -0.56 -11.53 -6.38
C ALA A 81 0.38 -11.46 -5.16
N ILE A 82 0.49 -10.31 -4.49
CA ILE A 82 1.23 -10.18 -3.24
C ILE A 82 0.58 -11.06 -2.16
N ALA A 83 -0.72 -10.91 -1.93
CA ALA A 83 -1.45 -11.63 -0.89
C ALA A 83 -1.36 -13.16 -1.03
N LYS A 84 -1.37 -13.69 -2.26
CA LYS A 84 -1.18 -15.11 -2.56
C LYS A 84 0.16 -15.65 -2.04
N ASN A 85 1.20 -14.81 -2.00
CA ASN A 85 2.56 -15.17 -1.59
C ASN A 85 2.86 -14.80 -0.12
N LEU A 86 1.88 -14.28 0.60
CA LEU A 86 1.94 -13.99 2.03
C LEU A 86 1.27 -15.09 2.84
N ARG A 87 1.62 -15.18 4.13
CA ARG A 87 0.97 -16.10 5.06
C ARG A 87 -0.39 -15.55 5.47
N THR A 88 -1.36 -16.45 5.60
CA THR A 88 -2.67 -16.15 6.18
C THR A 88 -2.78 -16.90 7.51
N TYR A 89 -3.11 -16.17 8.55
CA TYR A 89 -3.38 -16.71 9.88
C TYR A 89 -4.88 -16.81 10.07
N SER A 90 -5.33 -17.97 10.54
CA SER A 90 -6.75 -18.23 10.82
C SER A 90 -6.96 -18.28 12.32
N PHE A 91 -7.77 -17.37 12.80
CA PHE A 91 -8.12 -17.28 14.23
C PHE A 91 -9.56 -17.69 14.43
N VAL A 92 -9.85 -18.30 15.59
CA VAL A 92 -11.22 -18.65 16.00
C VAL A 92 -11.71 -17.54 16.93
N GLU A 93 -12.73 -16.80 16.53
CA GLU A 93 -13.40 -15.79 17.34
C GLU A 93 -14.84 -16.28 17.66
N GLY A 94 -15.06 -16.73 18.91
CA GLY A 94 -16.35 -17.29 19.31
C GLY A 94 -16.73 -18.51 18.46
N ALA A 95 -17.85 -18.43 17.74
CA ALA A 95 -18.32 -19.47 16.80
C ALA A 95 -17.84 -19.25 15.35
N GLY A 96 -17.03 -18.22 15.08
CA GLY A 96 -16.57 -17.84 13.76
C GLY A 96 -15.07 -18.09 13.54
N ARG A 97 -14.68 -18.03 12.26
CA ARG A 97 -13.26 -18.03 11.83
C ARG A 97 -12.96 -16.68 11.22
N ARG A 98 -11.81 -16.12 11.58
CA ARG A 98 -11.28 -14.89 11.00
C ARG A 98 -9.90 -15.16 10.39
N ASP A 99 -9.75 -14.86 9.13
CA ASP A 99 -8.50 -14.99 8.41
C ASP A 99 -7.82 -13.61 8.33
N GLU A 100 -6.58 -13.53 8.77
CA GLU A 100 -5.76 -12.32 8.72
C GLU A 100 -4.50 -12.57 7.90
N LEU A 101 -4.24 -11.66 6.96
CA LEU A 101 -3.00 -11.67 6.20
C LEU A 101 -1.87 -11.10 7.07
N GLU A 102 -0.65 -11.63 6.96
CA GLU A 102 0.51 -11.18 7.73
C GLU A 102 0.87 -9.70 7.48
N ILE A 103 0.55 -9.15 6.30
CA ILE A 103 0.55 -7.70 6.04
C ILE A 103 -0.88 -7.31 5.66
N PRO A 104 -1.48 -6.29 6.29
CA PRO A 104 -2.85 -5.88 6.02
C PRO A 104 -3.08 -5.54 4.54
N ARG A 105 -4.20 -5.99 3.95
CA ARG A 105 -4.54 -5.68 2.56
C ARG A 105 -4.59 -4.19 2.27
N ASP A 106 -5.07 -3.39 3.22
CA ASP A 106 -5.16 -1.93 3.06
C ASP A 106 -3.79 -1.28 2.98
N VAL A 107 -2.80 -1.80 3.74
CA VAL A 107 -1.39 -1.38 3.64
C VAL A 107 -0.81 -1.72 2.27
N LEU A 108 -1.04 -2.93 1.78
CA LEU A 108 -0.58 -3.35 0.44
C LEU A 108 -1.20 -2.49 -0.65
N ARG A 109 -2.52 -2.28 -0.58
CA ARG A 109 -3.25 -1.46 -1.55
C ARG A 109 -2.75 -0.02 -1.57
N GLU A 110 -2.60 0.59 -0.42
CA GLU A 110 -2.09 1.96 -0.30
C GLU A 110 -0.67 2.08 -0.84
N ALA A 111 0.22 1.14 -0.49
CA ALA A 111 1.60 1.15 -0.97
C ALA A 111 1.70 0.98 -2.49
N VAL A 112 0.92 0.04 -3.08
CA VAL A 112 0.86 -0.18 -4.53
C VAL A 112 0.23 1.02 -5.25
N ALA A 113 -0.89 1.55 -4.74
CA ALA A 113 -1.55 2.73 -5.32
C ALA A 113 -0.62 3.96 -5.31
N ASN A 114 0.08 4.19 -4.20
CA ASN A 114 1.07 5.26 -4.10
C ASN A 114 2.21 5.07 -5.10
N ALA A 115 2.73 3.86 -5.26
CA ALA A 115 3.79 3.57 -6.22
C ALA A 115 3.39 3.92 -7.66
N VAL A 116 2.13 3.67 -8.03
CA VAL A 116 1.59 4.00 -9.37
C VAL A 116 1.30 5.49 -9.50
N VAL A 117 0.63 6.09 -8.50
CA VAL A 117 0.20 7.49 -8.59
C VAL A 117 1.39 8.45 -8.50
N HIS A 118 2.40 8.15 -7.68
CA HIS A 118 3.58 9.00 -7.50
C HIS A 118 4.75 8.66 -8.43
N ARG A 119 4.61 7.64 -9.29
CA ARG A 119 5.57 7.29 -10.31
C ARG A 119 5.90 8.49 -11.22
N GLU A 120 7.14 8.56 -11.69
CA GLU A 120 7.54 9.44 -12.78
C GLU A 120 7.10 8.84 -14.14
N TYR A 121 6.30 9.61 -14.88
CA TYR A 121 5.78 9.23 -16.21
C TYR A 121 6.49 9.94 -17.36
N GLY A 122 7.55 10.68 -17.10
CA GLY A 122 8.36 11.36 -18.10
C GLY A 122 9.03 10.38 -19.08
N PRO A 123 9.47 10.88 -20.26
CA PRO A 123 10.00 10.04 -21.35
C PRO A 123 11.16 9.12 -20.92
N TYR A 124 12.00 9.55 -20.00
CA TYR A 124 13.14 8.78 -19.49
C TYR A 124 12.74 7.58 -18.61
N PHE A 125 11.49 7.53 -18.14
CA PHE A 125 10.99 6.50 -17.24
C PHE A 125 9.97 5.56 -17.87
N THR A 126 9.62 5.76 -19.15
CA THR A 126 8.63 4.92 -19.86
C THR A 126 9.10 3.48 -20.06
N GLY A 127 10.42 3.23 -20.03
CA GLY A 127 11.03 1.91 -20.12
C GLY A 127 11.14 1.13 -18.81
N GLN A 128 10.63 1.68 -17.68
CA GLN A 128 10.71 1.08 -16.36
C GLN A 128 9.32 0.70 -15.86
N SER A 129 9.18 -0.39 -15.12
CA SER A 129 7.94 -0.81 -14.45
C SER A 129 7.97 -0.44 -12.96
N VAL A 130 6.80 -0.38 -12.33
CA VAL A 130 6.72 -0.52 -10.88
C VAL A 130 7.08 -1.97 -10.56
N SER A 131 8.01 -2.21 -9.65
CA SER A 131 8.38 -3.56 -9.22
C SER A 131 7.90 -3.82 -7.80
N VAL A 132 7.39 -5.03 -7.59
CA VAL A 132 7.05 -5.56 -6.29
C VAL A 132 7.82 -6.86 -6.10
N ASP A 133 8.71 -6.88 -5.12
CA ASP A 133 9.53 -8.03 -4.78
C ASP A 133 9.07 -8.58 -3.42
N VAL A 134 8.54 -9.80 -3.41
CA VAL A 134 8.08 -10.50 -2.21
C VAL A 134 9.17 -11.48 -1.78
N PHE A 135 9.89 -11.14 -0.70
CA PHE A 135 10.92 -11.97 -0.09
C PHE A 135 10.35 -12.79 1.08
N LEU A 136 11.16 -13.65 1.69
CA LEU A 136 10.75 -14.43 2.86
C LEU A 136 10.49 -13.58 4.11
N ASP A 137 11.17 -12.44 4.23
CA ASP A 137 11.14 -11.55 5.39
C ASP A 137 10.46 -10.19 5.15
N ARG A 138 10.25 -9.79 3.89
CA ARG A 138 9.74 -8.48 3.54
C ARG A 138 9.05 -8.43 2.18
N VAL A 139 8.31 -7.36 1.94
CA VAL A 139 7.80 -6.95 0.62
C VAL A 139 8.41 -5.60 0.28
N GLU A 140 9.06 -5.48 -0.88
CA GLU A 140 9.59 -4.23 -1.41
C GLU A 140 8.73 -3.76 -2.58
N ILE A 141 8.25 -2.52 -2.53
CA ILE A 141 7.49 -1.89 -3.60
C ILE A 141 8.29 -0.69 -4.08
N THR A 142 8.79 -0.76 -5.31
CA THR A 142 9.67 0.28 -5.89
C THR A 142 9.01 0.90 -7.11
N ASN A 143 8.90 2.23 -7.12
CA ASN A 143 8.45 2.97 -8.29
C ASN A 143 9.56 3.84 -8.89
N PRO A 144 9.58 4.01 -10.23
CA PRO A 144 10.47 4.92 -10.91
C PRO A 144 10.21 6.39 -10.54
N GLY A 145 11.30 7.13 -10.29
CA GLY A 145 11.29 8.53 -9.86
C GLY A 145 11.42 8.70 -8.35
N GLY A 146 12.34 9.59 -7.94
CA GLY A 146 12.59 9.93 -6.54
C GLY A 146 11.47 10.72 -5.88
N LEU A 147 11.70 11.25 -4.70
CA LEU A 147 10.75 12.12 -4.00
C LEU A 147 10.46 13.39 -4.82
N TRP A 148 9.24 13.93 -4.68
CA TRP A 148 8.77 15.07 -5.48
C TRP A 148 8.19 16.18 -4.59
N GLY A 149 8.18 17.42 -5.13
CA GLY A 149 7.53 18.55 -4.51
C GLY A 149 8.20 19.04 -3.21
N GLY A 150 9.51 18.81 -3.05
CA GLY A 150 10.27 19.20 -1.86
C GLY A 150 10.04 18.29 -0.66
N LYS A 151 9.42 17.11 -0.85
CA LYS A 151 9.34 16.08 0.20
C LYS A 151 10.70 15.44 0.43
N THR A 152 10.99 15.15 1.69
CA THR A 152 12.12 14.34 2.15
C THR A 152 11.60 13.14 2.92
N LEU A 153 12.45 12.17 3.24
CA LEU A 153 12.04 11.00 4.03
C LEU A 153 11.47 11.41 5.39
N GLU A 154 12.02 12.45 6.02
CA GLU A 154 11.57 12.96 7.32
C GLU A 154 10.20 13.64 7.24
N THR A 155 9.83 14.18 6.08
CA THR A 155 8.55 14.90 5.89
C THR A 155 7.47 14.06 5.24
N LEU A 156 7.71 12.78 4.91
CA LEU A 156 6.72 11.91 4.29
C LEU A 156 5.44 11.80 5.12
N GLY A 157 5.56 11.68 6.44
CA GLY A 157 4.46 11.51 7.38
C GLY A 157 3.85 12.81 7.93
N ASP A 158 4.19 13.99 7.40
CA ASP A 158 3.74 15.30 7.94
C ASP A 158 2.25 15.61 7.72
N GLY A 159 1.55 14.79 6.92
CA GLY A 159 0.13 14.97 6.58
C GLY A 159 -0.12 15.97 5.46
N GLN A 160 0.92 16.59 4.90
CA GLN A 160 0.76 17.47 3.74
C GLN A 160 0.80 16.64 2.44
N SER A 161 -0.31 16.64 1.70
CA SER A 161 -0.37 16.00 0.39
C SER A 161 0.45 16.78 -0.64
N ARG A 162 1.39 16.09 -1.29
CA ARG A 162 2.12 16.58 -2.45
C ARG A 162 2.11 15.50 -3.51
N CYS A 163 1.23 15.66 -4.49
CA CYS A 163 1.06 14.66 -5.53
C CYS A 163 1.80 15.08 -6.81
N ARG A 164 2.61 14.18 -7.37
CA ARG A 164 3.28 14.39 -8.67
C ARG A 164 2.27 14.37 -9.81
N ASN A 165 1.27 13.49 -9.72
CA ASN A 165 0.27 13.24 -10.75
C ASN A 165 -1.15 13.45 -10.18
N ASP A 166 -1.49 14.69 -9.83
CA ASP A 166 -2.74 15.08 -9.18
C ASP A 166 -4.02 14.70 -9.95
N THR A 167 -3.98 14.77 -11.28
CA THR A 167 -5.08 14.29 -12.13
C THR A 167 -5.24 12.76 -11.98
N LEU A 168 -4.14 12.02 -11.95
CA LEU A 168 -4.15 10.57 -11.79
C LEU A 168 -4.68 10.19 -10.41
N MET A 169 -4.17 10.82 -9.35
CA MET A 169 -4.68 10.65 -7.98
C MET A 169 -6.18 10.86 -7.91
N LYS A 170 -6.67 11.95 -8.50
CA LYS A 170 -8.12 12.26 -8.54
C LYS A 170 -8.94 11.21 -9.30
N LEU A 171 -8.39 10.58 -10.32
CA LEU A 171 -9.08 9.52 -11.05
C LEU A 171 -9.07 8.21 -10.28
N VAL A 172 -7.91 7.82 -9.73
CA VAL A 172 -7.72 6.59 -8.95
C VAL A 172 -8.56 6.61 -7.67
N SER A 173 -8.63 7.75 -6.95
CA SER A 173 -9.46 7.88 -5.74
C SER A 173 -10.98 7.73 -5.97
N ARG A 174 -11.44 7.65 -7.22
CA ARG A 174 -12.84 7.43 -7.58
C ARG A 174 -13.12 6.03 -8.14
N ILE A 175 -12.11 5.19 -8.22
CA ILE A 175 -12.28 3.79 -8.59
C ILE A 175 -12.83 3.07 -7.35
N GLU A 176 -14.04 2.54 -7.47
CA GLU A 176 -14.65 1.66 -6.46
C GLU A 176 -14.13 0.25 -6.69
N TYR A 177 -13.53 -0.34 -5.67
CA TYR A 177 -13.10 -1.73 -5.72
C TYR A 177 -14.19 -2.65 -5.15
N PRO A 178 -14.34 -3.88 -5.72
CA PRO A 178 -15.33 -4.85 -5.22
C PRO A 178 -15.10 -5.28 -3.77
N SER A 179 -13.88 -5.10 -3.26
CA SER A 179 -13.43 -5.56 -1.94
C SER A 179 -13.29 -4.44 -0.91
N GLU A 180 -14.27 -3.51 -0.79
CA GLU A 180 -14.33 -2.45 0.22
C GLU A 180 -13.26 -1.34 0.14
N GLY A 181 -13.72 -0.09 -0.05
CA GLY A 181 -12.95 1.14 0.08
C GLY A 181 -12.37 1.71 -1.22
N ALA A 182 -12.05 3.00 -1.18
CA ALA A 182 -11.38 3.70 -2.29
C ALA A 182 -9.89 3.33 -2.36
N ALA A 183 -9.32 3.31 -3.56
CA ALA A 183 -7.91 2.93 -3.80
C ALA A 183 -6.88 3.84 -3.14
N ALA A 184 -7.22 5.10 -2.93
CA ALA A 184 -6.38 6.09 -2.24
C ALA A 184 -7.25 7.26 -1.80
N GLU A 185 -7.09 7.74 -0.58
CA GLU A 185 -7.91 8.84 -0.05
C GLU A 185 -7.45 10.24 -0.52
N GLY A 186 -6.24 10.39 -1.05
CA GLY A 186 -5.73 11.63 -1.64
C GLY A 186 -5.54 12.81 -0.67
N GLN A 187 -5.64 12.59 0.64
CA GLN A 187 -5.59 13.64 1.68
C GLN A 187 -4.23 13.72 2.40
N GLY A 188 -3.19 13.04 1.91
CA GLY A 188 -1.90 12.95 2.61
C GLY A 188 -1.93 12.00 3.81
N SER A 189 -2.98 11.20 3.95
CA SER A 189 -3.19 10.25 5.04
C SER A 189 -2.54 8.88 4.79
N GLY A 190 -2.18 8.55 3.56
CA GLY A 190 -1.76 7.20 3.15
C GLY A 190 -0.54 6.66 3.90
N ILE A 191 0.51 7.45 4.07
CA ILE A 191 1.69 7.06 4.87
C ILE A 191 1.29 6.82 6.34
N ARG A 192 0.48 7.70 6.90
CA ARG A 192 -0.02 7.56 8.28
C ARG A 192 -0.92 6.34 8.46
N LEU A 193 -1.77 6.05 7.45
CA LEU A 193 -2.60 4.85 7.43
C LEU A 193 -1.72 3.60 7.47
N MET A 194 -0.72 3.50 6.58
CA MET A 194 0.18 2.34 6.58
C MET A 194 0.88 2.16 7.92
N ILE A 195 1.44 3.23 8.50
CA ILE A 195 2.10 3.20 9.82
C ILE A 195 1.11 2.74 10.90
N ARG A 196 -0.08 3.34 10.96
CA ARG A 196 -1.10 3.00 11.95
C ARG A 196 -1.56 1.54 11.84
N GLU A 197 -1.86 1.07 10.63
CA GLU A 197 -2.34 -0.29 10.41
C GLU A 197 -1.27 -1.35 10.72
N MET A 198 0.00 -1.07 10.41
CA MET A 198 1.10 -1.97 10.80
C MET A 198 1.28 -1.98 12.32
N ARG A 199 1.31 -0.82 12.96
CA ARG A 199 1.42 -0.70 14.43
C ARG A 199 0.28 -1.37 15.17
N SER A 200 -0.98 -1.20 14.71
CA SER A 200 -2.16 -1.80 15.35
C SER A 200 -2.14 -3.33 15.38
N ARG A 201 -1.24 -3.94 14.63
CA ARG A 201 -1.00 -5.39 14.60
C ARG A 201 0.36 -5.79 15.18
N ALA A 202 1.01 -4.87 15.88
CA ALA A 202 2.35 -5.03 16.43
C ALA A 202 3.39 -5.46 15.37
N LEU A 203 3.22 -4.96 14.14
CA LEU A 203 4.18 -5.13 13.06
C LEU A 203 5.13 -3.93 13.00
N ASP A 204 6.32 -4.16 12.45
CA ASP A 204 7.27 -3.08 12.20
C ASP A 204 6.68 -2.04 11.23
N GLU A 205 7.02 -0.77 11.48
CA GLU A 205 6.61 0.32 10.60
C GLU A 205 7.20 0.15 9.19
N PRO A 206 6.48 0.64 8.16
CA PRO A 206 7.04 0.72 6.82
C PRO A 206 8.34 1.51 6.82
N ARG A 207 9.37 0.98 6.18
CA ARG A 207 10.60 1.73 5.90
C ARG A 207 10.54 2.33 4.51
N PHE A 208 11.08 3.52 4.36
CA PHE A 208 11.09 4.26 3.10
C PHE A 208 12.50 4.55 2.66
N GLU A 209 12.76 4.32 1.38
CA GLU A 209 14.05 4.60 0.74
C GLU A 209 13.81 5.45 -0.50
N ALA A 210 14.67 6.43 -0.74
CA ALA A 210 14.59 7.29 -1.90
C ALA A 210 15.96 7.53 -2.52
N GLY A 211 16.04 7.38 -3.83
CA GLY A 211 17.14 7.81 -4.67
C GLY A 211 16.72 8.97 -5.57
N LEU A 212 17.58 9.31 -6.51
CA LEU A 212 17.28 10.33 -7.54
C LEU A 212 16.21 9.81 -8.52
N ASP A 213 16.22 8.52 -8.80
CA ASP A 213 15.45 7.86 -9.86
C ASP A 213 14.48 6.80 -9.35
N TYR A 214 14.40 6.56 -8.06
CA TYR A 214 13.46 5.62 -7.45
C TYR A 214 12.95 6.08 -6.08
N PHE A 215 11.80 5.55 -5.70
CA PHE A 215 11.28 5.54 -4.34
C PHE A 215 10.84 4.12 -4.00
N ARG A 216 11.14 3.66 -2.78
CA ARG A 216 10.83 2.31 -2.32
C ARG A 216 10.17 2.33 -0.95
N VAL A 217 9.14 1.50 -0.82
CA VAL A 217 8.52 1.14 0.46
C VAL A 217 8.92 -0.29 0.78
N VAL A 218 9.40 -0.52 2.01
CA VAL A 218 9.74 -1.85 2.54
C VAL A 218 8.79 -2.16 3.70
N LEU A 219 8.01 -3.23 3.53
CA LEU A 219 7.08 -3.75 4.51
C LEU A 219 7.65 -5.05 5.07
N GLN A 220 7.98 -5.08 6.37
CA GLN A 220 8.49 -6.30 7.02
C GLN A 220 7.36 -7.32 7.19
N ARG A 221 7.69 -8.60 6.99
CA ARG A 221 6.79 -9.72 7.23
C ARG A 221 6.96 -10.18 8.68
N GLY A 222 5.88 -10.10 9.47
CA GLY A 222 5.91 -10.40 10.90
C GLY A 222 5.48 -11.83 11.28
N GLY A 223 5.66 -12.79 10.37
CA GLY A 223 5.05 -14.13 10.48
C GLY A 223 5.17 -14.86 11.81
N ALA A 224 6.37 -14.97 12.38
CA ALA A 224 6.58 -15.64 13.66
C ALA A 224 6.06 -14.81 14.85
N GLU A 225 6.21 -13.50 14.78
CA GLU A 225 5.75 -12.57 15.82
C GLU A 225 4.23 -12.49 15.92
N ILE A 226 3.52 -12.52 14.78
CA ILE A 226 2.04 -12.52 14.78
C ILE A 226 1.50 -13.73 15.53
N ALA A 227 2.05 -14.91 15.26
CA ALA A 227 1.64 -16.15 15.95
C ALA A 227 1.97 -16.10 17.44
N ALA A 228 3.16 -15.62 17.81
CA ALA A 228 3.59 -15.48 19.20
C ALA A 228 2.73 -14.45 19.96
N ASN A 229 2.48 -13.30 19.36
CA ASN A 229 1.63 -12.25 19.92
C ASN A 229 0.20 -12.77 20.17
N ARG A 230 -0.35 -13.53 19.22
CA ARG A 230 -1.69 -14.10 19.38
C ARG A 230 -1.76 -15.12 20.51
N THR A 231 -0.80 -16.07 20.56
CA THR A 231 -0.70 -17.05 21.64
C THR A 231 -0.60 -16.35 23.01
N TRP A 232 0.18 -15.28 23.09
CA TRP A 232 0.29 -14.50 24.32
C TRP A 232 -1.02 -13.82 24.71
N LEU A 233 -1.72 -13.14 23.76
CA LEU A 233 -3.03 -12.53 24.00
C LEU A 233 -4.04 -13.56 24.51
N GLU A 234 -4.08 -14.75 23.91
CA GLU A 234 -4.97 -15.85 24.32
C GLU A 234 -4.66 -16.37 25.72
N SER A 235 -3.41 -16.23 26.19
CA SER A 235 -3.00 -16.64 27.56
C SER A 235 -3.45 -15.65 28.65
N LEU A 236 -3.93 -14.47 28.30
CA LEU A 236 -4.36 -13.47 29.26
C LEU A 236 -5.66 -13.90 29.97
N SER A 237 -5.72 -13.64 31.28
CA SER A 237 -6.89 -13.96 32.12
C SER A 237 -8.16 -13.19 31.71
N LYS A 238 -7.98 -11.99 31.12
CA LYS A 238 -9.04 -11.16 30.57
C LYS A 238 -8.70 -10.85 29.10
N GLN A 239 -9.58 -11.23 28.21
CA GLN A 239 -9.39 -10.97 26.78
C GLN A 239 -9.60 -9.48 26.45
N PRO A 240 -8.82 -8.92 25.52
CA PRO A 240 -9.03 -7.56 25.05
C PRO A 240 -10.41 -7.41 24.40
N ALA A 241 -11.09 -6.28 24.65
CA ALA A 241 -12.43 -6.03 24.12
C ALA A 241 -12.40 -5.44 22.70
N SER A 242 -11.28 -4.89 22.29
CA SER A 242 -11.11 -4.22 20.99
C SER A 242 -9.71 -4.44 20.42
N LYS A 243 -9.53 -4.14 19.13
CA LYS A 243 -8.20 -4.12 18.48
C LYS A 243 -7.27 -3.05 19.06
N VAL A 244 -7.83 -1.97 19.59
CA VAL A 244 -7.04 -0.93 20.28
C VAL A 244 -6.45 -1.51 21.56
N ASP A 245 -7.25 -2.26 22.32
CA ASP A 245 -6.77 -2.93 23.52
C ASP A 245 -5.68 -3.97 23.20
N GLU A 246 -5.87 -4.76 22.13
CA GLU A 246 -4.84 -5.70 21.63
C GLU A 246 -3.53 -4.97 21.35
N ALA A 247 -3.58 -3.86 20.62
CA ALA A 247 -2.40 -3.08 20.26
C ALA A 247 -1.69 -2.47 21.49
N ILE A 248 -2.48 -1.95 22.46
CA ILE A 248 -1.96 -1.42 23.73
C ILE A 248 -1.24 -2.51 24.51
N LEU A 249 -1.86 -3.68 24.63
CA LEU A 249 -1.30 -4.81 25.40
C LEU A 249 -0.02 -5.33 24.74
N LEU A 250 0.01 -5.48 23.41
CA LEU A 250 1.19 -5.92 22.68
C LEU A 250 2.34 -4.91 22.77
N GLU A 251 2.04 -3.61 22.72
CA GLU A 251 3.06 -2.59 22.90
C GLU A 251 3.60 -2.55 24.32
N ALA A 252 2.76 -2.74 25.33
CA ALA A 252 3.15 -2.84 26.71
C ALA A 252 4.04 -4.10 26.97
N GLN A 253 3.72 -5.23 26.32
CA GLN A 253 4.55 -6.44 26.38
C GLN A 253 5.95 -6.20 25.81
N ARG A 254 6.05 -5.45 24.70
CA ARG A 254 7.33 -5.16 24.05
C ARG A 254 8.24 -4.24 24.86
N ARG A 255 7.67 -3.31 25.62
CA ARG A 255 8.40 -2.19 26.27
C ARG A 255 8.42 -2.22 27.78
N GLU A 256 7.88 -3.26 28.43
CA GLU A 256 7.73 -3.38 29.90
C GLU A 256 6.83 -2.30 30.54
N ALA A 257 6.82 -1.07 30.00
CA ALA A 257 5.94 0.01 30.44
C ALA A 257 5.70 1.00 29.29
N VAL A 258 4.46 1.48 29.13
CA VAL A 258 4.08 2.44 28.09
C VAL A 258 3.19 3.51 28.73
N SER A 259 3.50 4.78 28.48
CA SER A 259 2.66 5.91 28.93
C SER A 259 1.50 6.16 27.98
N VAL A 260 0.39 6.75 28.47
CA VAL A 260 -0.76 7.19 27.65
C VAL A 260 -0.33 8.13 26.52
N ARG A 261 0.67 8.99 26.78
CA ARG A 261 1.20 9.92 25.76
C ARG A 261 1.91 9.19 24.63
N GLU A 262 2.67 8.15 24.93
CA GLU A 262 3.32 7.31 23.92
C GLU A 262 2.28 6.53 23.13
N LEU A 263 1.27 5.96 23.78
CA LEU A 263 0.17 5.25 23.12
C LEU A 263 -0.64 6.18 22.22
N HIS A 264 -0.92 7.41 22.64
CA HIS A 264 -1.57 8.42 21.79
C HIS A 264 -0.75 8.69 20.52
N GLY A 265 0.56 8.92 20.67
CA GLY A 265 1.47 9.09 19.52
C GLY A 265 1.56 7.85 18.62
N PHE A 266 1.46 6.67 19.20
CA PHE A 266 1.58 5.38 18.53
C PHE A 266 0.28 4.99 17.77
N LEU A 267 -0.88 5.10 18.43
CA LEU A 267 -2.15 4.64 17.87
C LEU A 267 -2.91 5.72 17.09
N GLY A 268 -2.61 7.01 17.34
CA GLY A 268 -3.34 8.13 16.77
C GLY A 268 -4.76 8.29 17.33
N HIS A 269 -5.10 7.59 18.42
CA HIS A 269 -6.36 7.71 19.15
C HIS A 269 -6.29 8.80 20.21
N ASP A 270 -7.46 9.39 20.59
CA ASP A 270 -7.51 10.37 21.66
C ASP A 270 -7.07 9.75 22.99
N SER A 271 -6.46 10.56 23.85
CA SER A 271 -5.98 10.12 25.17
C SER A 271 -7.11 9.64 26.08
N ASP A 272 -8.35 10.11 25.87
CA ASP A 272 -9.51 9.65 26.63
C ASP A 272 -10.00 8.28 26.19
N ASP A 273 -9.93 7.96 24.90
CA ASP A 273 -10.21 6.61 24.35
C ASP A 273 -9.17 5.56 24.82
N ILE A 274 -7.92 5.99 25.05
CA ILE A 274 -6.86 5.10 25.55
C ILE A 274 -6.99 4.83 27.05
N ARG A 275 -7.64 5.72 27.82
CA ARG A 275 -7.84 5.57 29.26
C ARG A 275 -9.10 4.81 29.65
N ALA A 276 -10.05 4.68 28.72
CA ALA A 276 -11.31 3.96 28.93
C ALA A 276 -11.08 2.44 28.90
#